data_a9653821010663f929dd982376192374
#
_entry.id   a9653821010663f929dd982376192374
#
_cell.length_a   1.000
_cell.length_b   1.000
_cell.length_c   1.000
_cell.angle_alpha   90.00
_cell.angle_beta   90.00
_cell.angle_gamma   90.00
#
_symmetry.space_group_name_H-M   'P 1'
#
loop_
_entity.id
_entity.type
_entity.pdbx_description
1 polymer ?
#
loop_
_entity_poly.entity_id
_entity_poly.type
_entity_poly.pdbx_seq_one_letter_code
_entity_poly.pdbx_strand_id
1 'polypeptide(L)'
;MVALDTDVLVLAFAFQRDARQDANAHFLQAVRAKTPAVAIYSVMELLGQLSCNLPAERLAQWPGWLQDTYSLTVLYPAAGDEGVAAFFQTELVDRPLARMRQHPIPFLDALIVQLVEQVPGVDAFVTWNARRFRGKTAL
;
A
#
# COMPACT_ATOMS: atom_id res chain seq x y z
N MET A 1 4.40 -7.83 11.44
CA MET A 1 4.55 -6.66 10.52
C MET A 1 3.17 -6.06 10.29
N VAL A 2 3.08 -4.72 10.16
CA VAL A 2 1.80 -4.03 9.91
C VAL A 2 1.87 -3.37 8.53
N ALA A 3 0.99 -3.78 7.62
CA ALA A 3 0.88 -3.18 6.30
C ALA A 3 -0.06 -1.97 6.32
N LEU A 4 0.33 -0.89 5.65
CA LEU A 4 -0.42 0.36 5.56
C LEU A 4 -1.01 0.53 4.17
N ASP A 5 -2.27 0.98 4.13
CA ASP A 5 -2.94 1.36 2.90
C ASP A 5 -2.48 2.72 2.38
N THR A 6 -2.73 2.99 1.12
CA THR A 6 -2.43 4.27 0.46
C THR A 6 -3.03 5.45 1.20
N ASP A 7 -4.25 5.34 1.71
CA ASP A 7 -4.97 6.45 2.35
C ASP A 7 -4.28 6.96 3.63
N VAL A 8 -3.57 6.09 4.36
CA VAL A 8 -2.75 6.47 5.51
C VAL A 8 -1.59 7.37 5.08
N LEU A 9 -0.95 7.06 3.95
CA LEU A 9 0.16 7.85 3.40
C LEU A 9 -0.33 9.13 2.72
N VAL A 10 -1.43 9.06 1.99
CA VAL A 10 -2.05 10.24 1.35
C VAL A 10 -2.42 11.29 2.39
N LEU A 11 -3.00 10.89 3.53
CA LEU A 11 -3.24 11.80 4.64
C LEU A 11 -1.95 12.46 5.13
N ALA A 12 -0.88 11.70 5.29
CA ALA A 12 0.39 12.22 5.78
C ALA A 12 1.03 13.25 4.83
N PHE A 13 0.95 13.00 3.51
CA PHE A 13 1.67 13.80 2.51
C PHE A 13 0.82 14.89 1.84
N ALA A 14 -0.48 14.68 1.65
CA ALA A 14 -1.30 15.53 0.80
C ALA A 14 -2.40 16.31 1.54
N PHE A 15 -2.95 15.80 2.63
CA PHE A 15 -4.14 16.37 3.28
C PHE A 15 -3.88 16.89 4.69
N GLN A 16 -3.02 17.89 4.81
CA GLN A 16 -2.60 18.46 6.10
C GLN A 16 -3.72 19.18 6.89
N ARG A 17 -4.85 19.45 6.26
CA ARG A 17 -6.03 20.08 6.92
C ARG A 17 -7.18 19.11 7.18
N ASP A 18 -6.99 17.82 6.94
CA ASP A 18 -8.00 16.80 7.21
C ASP A 18 -8.15 16.59 8.73
N ALA A 19 -9.37 16.43 9.19
CA ALA A 19 -9.67 16.21 10.61
C ALA A 19 -9.00 14.95 11.20
N ARG A 20 -8.60 13.99 10.36
CA ARG A 20 -7.89 12.76 10.75
C ARG A 20 -6.38 12.92 10.87
N GLN A 21 -5.84 14.09 10.47
CA GLN A 21 -4.39 14.28 10.34
C GLN A 21 -3.64 14.02 11.65
N ASP A 22 -4.12 14.57 12.77
CA ASP A 22 -3.48 14.37 14.08
C ASP A 22 -3.48 12.91 14.51
N ALA A 23 -4.62 12.22 14.33
CA ALA A 23 -4.74 10.80 14.63
C ALA A 23 -3.83 9.95 13.72
N ASN A 24 -3.74 10.30 12.44
CA ASN A 24 -2.86 9.64 11.47
C ASN A 24 -1.38 9.82 11.82
N ALA A 25 -0.99 11.03 12.21
CA ALA A 25 0.39 11.33 12.62
C ALA A 25 0.79 10.55 13.88
N HIS A 26 -0.07 10.53 14.91
CA HIS A 26 0.14 9.73 16.11
C HIS A 26 0.23 8.23 15.80
N PHE A 27 -0.64 7.73 14.94
CA PHE A 27 -0.61 6.33 14.49
C PHE A 27 0.71 6.00 13.78
N LEU A 28 1.13 6.82 12.80
CA LEU A 28 2.38 6.61 12.06
C LEU A 28 3.61 6.60 12.97
N GLN A 29 3.62 7.43 14.01
CA GLN A 29 4.69 7.44 15.01
C GLN A 29 4.66 6.17 15.86
N ALA A 30 3.49 5.76 16.33
CA ALA A 30 3.34 4.56 17.17
C ALA A 30 3.66 3.26 16.42
N VAL A 31 3.28 3.16 15.13
CA VAL A 31 3.46 1.95 14.33
C VAL A 31 4.92 1.69 13.95
N ARG A 32 5.81 2.68 14.05
CA ARG A 32 7.26 2.50 13.77
C ARG A 32 7.88 1.32 14.53
N ALA A 33 7.44 1.07 15.75
CA ALA A 33 7.90 -0.06 16.56
C ALA A 33 7.34 -1.43 16.12
N LYS A 34 6.41 -1.46 15.16
CA LYS A 34 5.71 -2.66 14.68
C LYS A 34 6.16 -3.10 13.29
N THR A 35 7.32 -2.67 12.85
CA THR A 35 7.84 -2.96 11.50
C THR A 35 6.80 -2.62 10.43
N PRO A 36 6.48 -1.33 10.23
CA PRO A 36 5.47 -0.92 9.28
C PRO A 36 5.94 -1.16 7.84
N ALA A 37 5.01 -1.58 7.00
CA ALA A 37 5.26 -1.89 5.61
C ALA A 37 4.20 -1.31 4.69
N VAL A 38 4.51 -1.17 3.42
CA VAL A 38 3.58 -0.67 2.39
C VAL A 38 3.78 -1.45 1.09
N ALA A 39 2.70 -1.83 0.44
CA ALA A 39 2.77 -2.45 -0.88
C ALA A 39 3.32 -1.46 -1.91
N ILE A 40 4.16 -1.91 -2.85
CA ILE A 40 4.63 -1.05 -3.95
C ILE A 40 3.45 -0.45 -4.73
N TYR A 41 2.33 -1.14 -4.84
CA TYR A 41 1.12 -0.65 -5.48
C TYR A 41 0.53 0.57 -4.77
N SER A 42 0.52 0.58 -3.43
CA SER A 42 0.12 1.75 -2.63
C SER A 42 1.08 2.92 -2.82
N VAL A 43 2.38 2.63 -2.93
CA VAL A 43 3.40 3.66 -3.23
C VAL A 43 3.14 4.28 -4.60
N MET A 44 2.90 3.46 -5.62
CA MET A 44 2.63 3.97 -6.97
C MET A 44 1.34 4.79 -7.04
N GLU A 45 0.31 4.41 -6.29
CA GLU A 45 -0.92 5.20 -6.17
C GLU A 45 -0.65 6.56 -5.51
N LEU A 46 0.09 6.58 -4.40
CA LEU A 46 0.52 7.81 -3.73
C LEU A 46 1.31 8.72 -4.68
N LEU A 47 2.33 8.18 -5.35
CA LEU A 47 3.17 8.93 -6.28
C LEU A 47 2.37 9.46 -7.46
N GLY A 48 1.41 8.69 -7.97
CA GLY A 48 0.49 9.13 -9.00
C GLY A 48 -0.31 10.36 -8.58
N GLN A 49 -0.82 10.38 -7.35
CA GLN A 49 -1.53 11.54 -6.81
C GLN A 49 -0.60 12.74 -6.57
N LEU A 50 0.61 12.52 -6.07
CA LEU A 50 1.58 13.58 -5.81
C LEU A 50 2.21 14.15 -7.09
N SER A 51 2.29 13.38 -8.16
CA SER A 51 2.92 13.79 -9.43
C SER A 51 2.28 15.02 -10.07
N CYS A 52 1.01 15.25 -9.78
CA CYS A 52 0.29 16.43 -10.26
C CYS A 52 0.69 17.74 -9.53
N ASN A 53 1.35 17.64 -8.39
CA ASN A 53 1.62 18.78 -7.50
C ASN A 53 3.09 18.89 -7.06
N LEU A 54 3.91 17.90 -7.35
CA LEU A 54 5.33 17.90 -6.97
C LEU A 54 6.24 17.92 -8.19
N PRO A 55 7.36 18.67 -8.16
CA PRO A 55 8.38 18.61 -9.19
C PRO A 55 9.08 17.25 -9.21
N ALA A 56 9.59 16.87 -10.39
CA ALA A 56 10.18 15.54 -10.63
C ALA A 56 11.29 15.17 -9.65
N GLU A 57 12.16 16.12 -9.31
CA GLU A 57 13.27 15.91 -8.38
C GLU A 57 12.78 15.57 -6.97
N ARG A 58 11.68 16.17 -6.54
CA ARG A 58 11.05 15.86 -5.25
C ARG A 58 10.40 14.50 -5.29
N LEU A 59 9.69 14.19 -6.38
CA LEU A 59 9.03 12.90 -6.56
C LEU A 59 10.05 11.75 -6.54
N ALA A 60 11.22 11.94 -7.14
CA ALA A 60 12.29 10.93 -7.17
C ALA A 60 12.86 10.58 -5.77
N GLN A 61 12.64 11.42 -4.77
CA GLN A 61 13.11 11.21 -3.39
C GLN A 61 12.19 10.29 -2.56
N TRP A 62 11.14 9.72 -3.15
CA TRP A 62 10.14 8.93 -2.44
C TRP A 62 10.71 7.79 -1.58
N PRO A 63 11.78 7.05 -2.00
CA PRO A 63 12.30 5.99 -1.15
C PRO A 63 12.79 6.52 0.21
N GLY A 64 13.51 7.66 0.20
CA GLY A 64 13.97 8.32 1.42
C GLY A 64 12.81 8.80 2.30
N TRP A 65 11.73 9.33 1.72
CA TRP A 65 10.58 9.77 2.53
C TRP A 65 9.97 8.62 3.32
N LEU A 66 9.79 7.48 2.68
CA LEU A 66 9.19 6.32 3.35
C LEU A 66 10.13 5.73 4.40
N GLN A 67 11.40 5.55 4.04
CA GLN A 67 12.39 4.95 4.93
C GLN A 67 12.75 5.87 6.10
N ASP A 68 13.15 7.11 5.83
CA ASP A 68 13.73 8.01 6.83
C ASP A 68 12.66 8.61 7.74
N THR A 69 11.52 8.98 7.17
CA THR A 69 10.45 9.65 7.94
C THR A 69 9.58 8.65 8.70
N TYR A 70 9.25 7.51 8.10
CA TYR A 70 8.26 6.59 8.66
C TYR A 70 8.81 5.20 8.96
N SER A 71 10.06 4.91 8.59
CA SER A 71 10.68 3.57 8.73
C SER A 71 9.88 2.47 8.01
N LEU A 72 9.25 2.82 6.88
CA LEU A 72 8.42 1.92 6.10
C LEU A 72 9.26 1.00 5.21
N THR A 73 8.97 -0.28 5.28
CA THR A 73 9.48 -1.27 4.32
C THR A 73 8.54 -1.36 3.13
N VAL A 74 9.06 -1.21 1.92
CA VAL A 74 8.28 -1.41 0.70
C VAL A 74 8.24 -2.89 0.35
N LEU A 75 7.04 -3.42 0.23
CA LEU A 75 6.79 -4.80 -0.18
C LEU A 75 6.67 -4.89 -1.70
N TYR A 76 7.39 -5.85 -2.28
CA TYR A 76 7.34 -6.13 -3.71
C TYR A 76 6.79 -7.54 -3.96
N PRO A 77 6.05 -7.76 -5.06
CA PRO A 77 5.66 -9.10 -5.44
C PRO A 77 6.90 -9.94 -5.76
N ALA A 78 6.96 -11.15 -5.24
CA ALA A 78 8.06 -12.06 -5.50
C ALA A 78 7.78 -12.86 -6.77
N ALA A 79 8.69 -12.79 -7.75
CA ALA A 79 8.68 -13.70 -8.89
C ALA A 79 9.18 -15.07 -8.46
N GLY A 80 8.51 -16.13 -8.95
CA GLY A 80 9.00 -17.51 -8.86
C GLY A 80 9.94 -17.85 -10.01
N ASP A 81 9.98 -19.14 -10.35
CA ASP A 81 10.79 -19.64 -11.47
C ASP A 81 10.12 -19.47 -12.85
N GLU A 82 8.88 -18.95 -12.87
CA GLU A 82 8.16 -18.65 -14.11
C GLU A 82 8.84 -17.52 -14.89
N GLY A 83 8.71 -17.55 -16.19
CA GLY A 83 9.18 -16.45 -17.04
C GLY A 83 8.45 -15.15 -16.77
N VAL A 84 9.08 -14.02 -17.11
CA VAL A 84 8.59 -12.66 -16.84
C VAL A 84 7.14 -12.45 -17.32
N ALA A 85 6.81 -12.91 -18.51
CA ALA A 85 5.45 -12.78 -19.06
C ALA A 85 4.41 -13.54 -18.23
N ALA A 86 4.73 -14.76 -17.79
CA ALA A 86 3.85 -15.58 -16.96
C ALA A 86 3.68 -14.95 -15.57
N PHE A 87 4.73 -14.39 -14.99
CA PHE A 87 4.67 -13.66 -13.74
C PHE A 87 3.72 -12.46 -13.85
N PHE A 88 3.87 -11.62 -14.87
CA PHE A 88 2.98 -10.47 -15.06
C PHE A 88 1.53 -10.90 -15.32
N GLN A 89 1.31 -11.94 -16.12
CA GLN A 89 -0.04 -12.47 -16.35
C GLN A 89 -0.69 -12.87 -15.01
N THR A 90 0.01 -13.65 -14.21
CA THR A 90 -0.48 -14.11 -12.90
C THR A 90 -0.71 -12.96 -11.93
N GLU A 91 0.28 -12.06 -11.78
CA GLU A 91 0.27 -11.01 -10.77
C GLU A 91 -0.73 -9.90 -11.08
N LEU A 92 -0.79 -9.44 -12.34
CA LEU A 92 -1.57 -8.27 -12.72
C LEU A 92 -2.93 -8.59 -13.35
N VAL A 93 -3.16 -9.84 -13.74
CA VAL A 93 -4.40 -10.22 -14.42
C VAL A 93 -5.15 -11.32 -13.65
N ASP A 94 -4.57 -12.51 -13.54
CA ASP A 94 -5.33 -13.68 -13.10
C ASP A 94 -5.76 -13.59 -11.64
N ARG A 95 -4.85 -13.28 -10.74
CA ARG A 95 -5.12 -13.17 -9.28
C ARG A 95 -6.05 -11.99 -8.94
N PRO A 96 -5.79 -10.75 -9.44
CA PRO A 96 -6.70 -9.64 -9.18
C PRO A 96 -8.09 -9.88 -9.77
N LEU A 97 -8.19 -10.47 -10.98
CA LEU A 97 -9.45 -10.79 -11.59
C LEU A 97 -10.22 -11.83 -10.76
N ALA A 98 -9.55 -12.87 -10.28
CA ALA A 98 -10.17 -13.87 -9.40
C ALA A 98 -10.73 -13.22 -8.13
N ARG A 99 -9.97 -12.31 -7.50
CA ARG A 99 -10.43 -11.56 -6.32
C ARG A 99 -11.62 -10.65 -6.63
N MET A 100 -11.57 -9.91 -7.73
CA MET A 100 -12.68 -9.02 -8.16
C MET A 100 -13.96 -9.80 -8.48
N ARG A 101 -13.85 -11.04 -8.93
CA ARG A 101 -15.02 -11.94 -9.16
C ARG A 101 -15.63 -12.45 -7.86
N GLN A 102 -14.85 -12.61 -6.81
CA GLN A 102 -15.32 -13.05 -5.49
C GLN A 102 -15.89 -11.89 -4.66
N HIS A 103 -15.30 -10.71 -4.80
CA HIS A 103 -15.63 -9.54 -4.01
C HIS A 103 -15.67 -8.28 -4.88
N PRO A 104 -16.65 -7.39 -4.73
CA PRO A 104 -16.65 -6.10 -5.41
C PRO A 104 -15.54 -5.21 -4.82
N ILE A 105 -14.35 -5.27 -5.39
CA ILE A 105 -13.16 -4.52 -4.98
C ILE A 105 -12.50 -3.90 -6.22
N PRO A 106 -12.06 -2.62 -6.18
CA PRO A 106 -11.32 -2.02 -7.27
C PRO A 106 -10.01 -2.77 -7.56
N PHE A 107 -9.54 -2.67 -8.80
CA PHE A 107 -8.35 -3.39 -9.26
C PHE A 107 -7.10 -3.10 -8.40
N LEU A 108 -6.84 -1.83 -8.12
CA LEU A 108 -5.66 -1.45 -7.34
C LEU A 108 -5.73 -1.95 -5.89
N ASP A 109 -6.91 -1.86 -5.27
CA ASP A 109 -7.13 -2.43 -3.94
C ASP A 109 -6.95 -3.96 -3.94
N ALA A 110 -7.37 -4.63 -5.02
CA ALA A 110 -7.16 -6.06 -5.18
C ALA A 110 -5.68 -6.42 -5.25
N LEU A 111 -4.86 -5.63 -5.95
CA LEU A 111 -3.41 -5.80 -6.00
C LEU A 111 -2.75 -5.56 -4.63
N ILE A 112 -3.15 -4.50 -3.93
CA ILE A 112 -2.59 -4.16 -2.62
C ILE A 112 -2.87 -5.29 -1.63
N VAL A 113 -4.13 -5.69 -1.50
CA VAL A 113 -4.52 -6.77 -0.56
C VAL A 113 -3.86 -8.09 -0.92
N GLN A 114 -3.83 -8.45 -2.20
CA GLN A 114 -3.15 -9.65 -2.68
C GLN A 114 -1.69 -9.70 -2.25
N LEU A 115 -0.96 -8.61 -2.45
CA LEU A 115 0.46 -8.55 -2.11
C LEU A 115 0.67 -8.64 -0.60
N VAL A 116 -0.07 -7.88 0.21
CA VAL A 116 0.13 -7.90 1.67
C VAL A 116 -0.24 -9.23 2.30
N GLU A 117 -1.23 -9.95 1.76
CA GLU A 117 -1.60 -11.30 2.23
C GLU A 117 -0.56 -12.37 1.88
N GLN A 118 0.24 -12.15 0.82
CA GLN A 118 1.27 -13.10 0.39
C GLN A 118 2.59 -12.96 1.16
N VAL A 119 2.81 -11.83 1.81
CA VAL A 119 4.07 -11.58 2.54
C VAL A 119 4.01 -12.21 3.92
N PRO A 120 4.88 -13.19 4.21
CA PRO A 120 4.92 -13.81 5.53
C PRO A 120 5.21 -12.78 6.64
N GLY A 121 4.49 -12.88 7.75
CA GLY A 121 4.66 -12.00 8.90
C GLY A 121 3.92 -10.67 8.81
N VAL A 122 3.11 -10.44 7.80
CA VAL A 122 2.10 -9.39 7.82
C VAL A 122 0.91 -9.88 8.64
N ASP A 123 0.64 -9.22 9.75
CA ASP A 123 -0.37 -9.63 10.74
C ASP A 123 -1.60 -8.72 10.73
N ALA A 124 -1.48 -7.55 10.09
CA ALA A 124 -2.55 -6.57 10.02
C ALA A 124 -2.41 -5.67 8.79
N PHE A 125 -3.54 -5.26 8.26
CA PHE A 125 -3.66 -4.23 7.22
C PHE A 125 -4.45 -3.05 7.77
N VAL A 126 -3.84 -1.85 7.75
CA VAL A 126 -4.41 -0.64 8.35
C VAL A 126 -4.82 0.35 7.27
N THR A 127 -6.08 0.76 7.32
CA THR A 127 -6.69 1.70 6.39
C THR A 127 -7.70 2.60 7.12
N TRP A 128 -7.84 3.83 6.68
CA TRP A 128 -8.93 4.72 7.10
C TRP A 128 -10.27 4.32 6.47
N ASN A 129 -10.25 3.53 5.42
CA ASN A 129 -11.44 3.06 4.71
C ASN A 129 -11.75 1.58 4.98
N ALA A 130 -11.74 1.17 6.25
CA ALA A 130 -11.96 -0.23 6.65
C ALA A 130 -13.24 -0.85 6.05
N ARG A 131 -14.29 -0.03 5.81
CA ARG A 131 -15.53 -0.51 5.18
C ARG A 131 -15.28 -1.11 3.80
N ARG A 132 -14.32 -0.58 3.04
CA ARG A 132 -13.98 -1.03 1.69
C ARG A 132 -13.38 -2.44 1.69
N PHE A 133 -12.67 -2.80 2.73
CA PHE A 133 -11.90 -4.05 2.83
C PHE A 133 -12.56 -5.12 3.73
N ARG A 134 -13.54 -4.74 4.55
CA ARG A 134 -14.19 -5.65 5.48
C ARG A 134 -14.77 -6.88 4.77
N GLY A 135 -14.33 -8.09 5.18
CA GLY A 135 -14.72 -9.37 4.57
C GLY A 135 -14.12 -9.63 3.19
N LYS A 136 -13.15 -8.82 2.76
CA LYS A 136 -12.47 -8.96 1.46
C LYS A 136 -10.97 -9.19 1.59
N THR A 137 -10.48 -9.25 2.80
CA THR A 137 -9.10 -9.58 3.18
C THR A 137 -9.11 -10.54 4.35
N ALA A 138 -8.06 -11.34 4.46
CA ALA A 138 -7.81 -12.24 5.60
C ALA A 138 -7.12 -11.53 6.78
N LEU A 139 -6.70 -10.25 6.60
CA LEU A 139 -5.99 -9.43 7.59
C LEU A 139 -6.92 -8.50 8.36
#